data_d9a0e6a2afcc9f23dd998edf2547f0f8
#
_entry.id   d9a0e6a2afcc9f23dd998edf2547f0f8
#
_cell.length_a   1.000
_cell.length_b   1.000
_cell.length_c   1.000
_cell.angle_alpha   90.00
_cell.angle_beta   90.00
_cell.angle_gamma   90.00
#
_symmetry.space_group_name_H-M   'P 1'
#
loop_
_entity.id
_entity.type
_entity.pdbx_description
1 polymer ?
#
loop_
_entity_poly.entity_id
_entity_poly.type
_entity_poly.pdbx_seq_one_letter_code
_entity_poly.pdbx_strand_id
1 'polypeptide(L)'
;MTEENRTYITHLKVADVPWHRLTTAYGRGTDFPAHLAVLEQMKNPKAVKKALYKLTANMEHQSTLWHATPFGMVFLSRILEKALTESGQNPVAHFLAGELLDFFACILPVSYTHLTLPTN
;
A
#
# COMPACT_ATOMS: atom_id res chain seq x y z
N MET A 1 18.31 1.23 7.91
CA MET A 1 17.44 2.41 8.02
C MET A 1 17.90 3.26 9.19
N THR A 2 18.02 4.56 9.00
CA THR A 2 18.40 5.46 10.08
C THR A 2 17.26 5.65 11.07
N GLU A 3 17.60 6.09 12.28
CA GLU A 3 16.62 6.42 13.32
C GLU A 3 15.68 7.53 12.85
N GLU A 4 16.22 8.52 12.14
CA GLU A 4 15.44 9.63 11.60
C GLU A 4 14.40 9.14 10.57
N ASN A 5 14.81 8.27 9.66
CA ASN A 5 13.90 7.70 8.66
C ASN A 5 12.81 6.84 9.32
N ARG A 6 13.18 6.08 10.33
CA ARG A 6 12.24 5.25 11.08
C ARG A 6 11.20 6.12 11.79
N THR A 7 11.65 7.19 12.44
CA THR A 7 10.75 8.14 13.10
C THR A 7 9.81 8.80 12.10
N TYR A 8 10.34 9.21 10.95
CA TYR A 8 9.53 9.81 9.89
C TYR A 8 8.43 8.86 9.43
N ILE A 9 8.80 7.62 9.12
CA ILE A 9 7.84 6.62 8.63
C ILE A 9 6.76 6.34 9.69
N THR A 10 7.15 6.22 10.96
CA THR A 10 6.24 5.92 12.05
C THR A 10 5.18 7.01 12.22
N HIS A 11 5.54 8.29 12.02
CA HIS A 11 4.65 9.42 12.24
C HIS A 11 4.01 9.97 10.98
N LEU A 12 4.35 9.42 9.81
CA LEU A 12 3.80 9.90 8.55
C LEU A 12 2.29 9.64 8.50
N LYS A 13 1.53 10.67 8.11
CA LYS A 13 0.09 10.58 7.94
C LYS A 13 -0.26 10.62 6.46
N VAL A 14 -1.39 10.00 6.10
CA VAL A 14 -1.85 10.00 4.70
C VAL A 14 -1.93 11.44 4.17
N ALA A 15 -2.43 12.38 4.97
CA ALA A 15 -2.57 13.77 4.56
C ALA A 15 -1.23 14.48 4.34
N ASP A 16 -0.13 13.96 4.87
CA ASP A 16 1.20 14.56 4.73
C ASP A 16 1.82 14.30 3.36
N VAL A 17 1.30 13.34 2.61
CA VAL A 17 1.89 12.89 1.34
C VAL A 17 1.27 13.69 0.20
N PRO A 18 2.09 14.27 -0.70
CA PRO A 18 1.57 15.02 -1.84
C PRO A 18 1.15 14.08 -2.98
N TRP A 19 0.08 13.31 -2.75
CA TRP A 19 -0.37 12.27 -3.68
C TRP A 19 -0.61 12.79 -5.10
N HIS A 20 -1.09 14.01 -5.23
CA HIS A 20 -1.37 14.62 -6.54
C HIS A 20 -0.12 14.87 -7.36
N ARG A 21 1.06 14.84 -6.75
CA ARG A 21 2.36 15.01 -7.43
C ARG A 21 3.07 13.70 -7.69
N LEU A 22 2.57 12.61 -7.15
CA LEU A 22 3.24 11.31 -7.27
C LEU A 22 2.66 10.53 -8.43
N THR A 23 3.54 9.93 -9.24
CA THR A 23 3.11 9.13 -10.38
C THR A 23 2.66 7.74 -9.95
N THR A 24 1.69 7.22 -10.69
CA THR A 24 1.20 5.86 -10.58
C THR A 24 1.17 5.24 -11.97
N ALA A 25 0.79 3.95 -12.06
CA ALA A 25 0.73 3.27 -13.35
C ALA A 25 -0.25 3.93 -14.33
N TYR A 26 -1.31 4.56 -13.82
CA TYR A 26 -2.38 5.13 -14.64
C TYR A 26 -2.59 6.63 -14.43
N GLY A 27 -1.60 7.33 -13.87
CA GLY A 27 -1.68 8.78 -13.69
C GLY A 27 -1.02 9.25 -12.41
N ARG A 28 -1.80 9.89 -11.55
CA ARG A 28 -1.33 10.45 -10.27
C ARG A 28 -2.01 9.76 -9.10
N GLY A 29 -1.39 9.86 -7.93
CA GLY A 29 -1.91 9.22 -6.71
C GLY A 29 -3.04 9.97 -6.02
N THR A 30 -3.70 10.89 -6.69
CA THR A 30 -4.72 11.78 -6.10
C THR A 30 -5.81 11.03 -5.34
N ASP A 31 -6.21 9.86 -5.83
CA ASP A 31 -7.29 9.07 -5.22
C ASP A 31 -6.82 8.10 -4.14
N PHE A 32 -5.52 8.02 -3.89
CA PHE A 32 -4.97 7.07 -2.90
C PHE A 32 -5.56 7.28 -1.50
N PRO A 33 -5.68 8.53 -0.99
CA PRO A 33 -6.26 8.71 0.34
C PRO A 33 -7.67 8.15 0.48
N ALA A 34 -8.52 8.33 -0.54
CA ALA A 34 -9.89 7.81 -0.50
C ALA A 34 -9.91 6.29 -0.48
N HIS A 35 -9.08 5.63 -1.28
CA HIS A 35 -8.99 4.18 -1.30
C HIS A 35 -8.41 3.62 0.00
N LEU A 36 -7.40 4.27 0.55
CA LEU A 36 -6.81 3.86 1.83
C LEU A 36 -7.84 3.95 2.96
N ALA A 37 -8.66 5.00 2.96
CA ALA A 37 -9.71 5.16 3.96
C ALA A 37 -10.75 4.03 3.88
N VAL A 38 -11.13 3.61 2.68
CA VAL A 38 -12.05 2.48 2.50
C VAL A 38 -11.46 1.20 3.08
N LEU A 39 -10.18 0.93 2.80
CA LEU A 39 -9.52 -0.27 3.33
C LEU A 39 -9.46 -0.24 4.85
N GLU A 40 -9.15 0.93 5.42
CA GLU A 40 -9.00 1.05 6.87
C GLU A 40 -10.30 0.78 7.61
N GLN A 41 -11.44 1.14 7.04
CA GLN A 41 -12.75 0.89 7.64
C GLN A 41 -13.11 -0.60 7.72
N MET A 42 -12.69 -1.39 6.76
CA MET A 42 -12.90 -2.84 6.72
C MET A 42 -14.35 -3.24 6.91
N LYS A 43 -15.27 -2.54 6.23
CA LYS A 43 -16.72 -2.75 6.41
C LYS A 43 -17.39 -3.41 5.23
N ASN A 44 -17.27 -2.83 4.04
CA ASN A 44 -17.98 -3.28 2.85
C ASN A 44 -17.06 -4.11 1.96
N PRO A 45 -17.34 -5.43 1.79
CA PRO A 45 -16.43 -6.29 1.01
C PRO A 45 -16.23 -5.81 -0.43
N LYS A 46 -17.30 -5.36 -1.10
CA LYS A 46 -17.19 -4.90 -2.49
C LYS A 46 -16.36 -3.62 -2.59
N ALA A 47 -16.58 -2.69 -1.67
CA ALA A 47 -15.83 -1.44 -1.64
C ALA A 47 -14.35 -1.71 -1.35
N VAL A 48 -14.05 -2.62 -0.43
CA VAL A 48 -12.69 -3.01 -0.08
C VAL A 48 -11.99 -3.65 -1.29
N LYS A 49 -12.64 -4.56 -1.97
CA LYS A 49 -12.07 -5.20 -3.17
C LYS A 49 -11.74 -4.18 -4.25
N LYS A 50 -12.67 -3.26 -4.50
CA LYS A 50 -12.49 -2.22 -5.53
C LYS A 50 -11.34 -1.27 -5.17
N ALA A 51 -11.31 -0.80 -3.93
CA ALA A 51 -10.27 0.10 -3.47
C ALA A 51 -8.90 -0.58 -3.52
N LEU A 52 -8.82 -1.83 -3.07
CA LEU A 52 -7.58 -2.59 -3.09
C LEU A 52 -7.07 -2.78 -4.52
N TYR A 53 -7.95 -3.16 -5.44
CA TYR A 53 -7.56 -3.32 -6.83
C TYR A 53 -7.01 -2.02 -7.43
N LYS A 54 -7.67 -0.91 -7.17
CA LYS A 54 -7.22 0.38 -7.69
C LYS A 54 -5.89 0.81 -7.11
N LEU A 55 -5.66 0.57 -5.82
CA LEU A 55 -4.37 0.87 -5.20
C LEU A 55 -3.26 0.00 -5.76
N THR A 56 -3.45 -1.32 -5.74
CA THR A 56 -2.38 -2.24 -6.13
C THR A 56 -2.05 -2.14 -7.61
N ALA A 57 -3.05 -1.96 -8.47
CA ALA A 57 -2.82 -1.79 -9.91
C ALA A 57 -2.05 -0.51 -10.22
N ASN A 58 -2.21 0.53 -9.40
CA ASN A 58 -1.49 1.79 -9.58
C ASN A 58 -0.11 1.79 -8.93
N MET A 59 0.16 0.88 -8.01
CA MET A 59 1.44 0.79 -7.32
C MET A 59 2.43 -0.12 -8.04
N GLU A 60 1.93 -1.18 -8.67
CA GLU A 60 2.76 -2.14 -9.41
C GLU A 60 2.02 -2.54 -10.66
N HIS A 61 2.70 -2.44 -11.81
CA HIS A 61 2.14 -2.82 -13.10
C HIS A 61 3.28 -3.33 -13.98
N GLN A 62 3.15 -4.57 -14.44
CA GLN A 62 4.14 -5.20 -15.32
C GLN A 62 5.56 -5.13 -14.73
N SER A 63 5.65 -5.40 -13.42
CA SER A 63 6.91 -5.41 -12.66
C SER A 63 7.59 -4.04 -12.58
N THR A 64 6.82 -2.96 -12.72
CA THR A 64 7.31 -1.59 -12.57
C THR A 64 6.71 -0.94 -11.32
N LEU A 65 7.55 -0.31 -10.54
CA LEU A 65 7.13 0.47 -9.38
C LEU A 65 7.12 1.95 -9.70
N TRP A 66 6.29 2.72 -9.02
CA TRP A 66 6.04 4.13 -9.30
C TRP A 66 6.35 5.00 -8.09
N HIS A 67 6.36 6.33 -8.27
CA HIS A 67 6.71 7.25 -7.18
C HIS A 67 5.76 7.15 -5.99
N ALA A 68 4.49 6.86 -6.23
CA ALA A 68 3.51 6.70 -5.14
C ALA A 68 3.69 5.39 -4.38
N THR A 69 4.39 4.39 -4.96
CA THR A 69 4.46 3.04 -4.39
C THR A 69 5.06 2.99 -2.99
N PRO A 70 6.22 3.63 -2.70
CA PRO A 70 6.79 3.56 -1.34
C PRO A 70 5.83 4.10 -0.28
N PHE A 71 5.14 5.20 -0.58
CA PHE A 71 4.18 5.78 0.36
C PHE A 71 2.98 4.87 0.54
N GLY A 72 2.44 4.32 -0.56
CA GLY A 72 1.35 3.35 -0.50
C GLY A 72 1.73 2.14 0.35
N MET A 73 2.96 1.66 0.24
CA MET A 73 3.43 0.51 1.02
C MET A 73 3.44 0.81 2.52
N VAL A 74 3.84 2.02 2.92
CA VAL A 74 3.81 2.41 4.34
C VAL A 74 2.39 2.28 4.90
N PHE A 75 1.40 2.83 4.21
CA PHE A 75 0.03 2.83 4.70
C PHE A 75 -0.62 1.45 4.59
N LEU A 76 -0.33 0.70 3.52
CA LEU A 76 -0.83 -0.69 3.41
C LEU A 76 -0.24 -1.58 4.49
N SER A 77 1.01 -1.35 4.92
CA SER A 77 1.60 -2.09 6.02
C SER A 77 0.83 -1.86 7.32
N ARG A 78 0.43 -0.61 7.58
CA ARG A 78 -0.39 -0.29 8.76
C ARG A 78 -1.76 -0.93 8.69
N ILE A 79 -2.37 -0.91 7.51
CA ILE A 79 -3.67 -1.55 7.29
C ILE A 79 -3.57 -3.06 7.48
N LEU A 80 -2.50 -3.68 6.98
CA LEU A 80 -2.26 -5.10 7.19
C LEU A 80 -2.17 -5.45 8.67
N GLU A 81 -1.43 -4.66 9.44
CA GLU A 81 -1.31 -4.86 10.88
C GLU A 81 -2.69 -4.83 11.56
N LYS A 82 -3.49 -3.82 11.23
CA LYS A 82 -4.85 -3.71 11.74
C LYS A 82 -5.71 -4.88 11.31
N ALA A 83 -5.64 -5.26 10.03
CA ALA A 83 -6.43 -6.37 9.49
C ALA A 83 -6.07 -7.69 10.17
N LEU A 84 -4.79 -7.95 10.42
CA LEU A 84 -4.37 -9.15 11.14
C LEU A 84 -4.91 -9.17 12.57
N THR A 85 -4.91 -8.02 13.25
CA THR A 85 -5.45 -7.91 14.60
C THR A 85 -6.94 -8.21 14.63
N GLU A 86 -7.69 -7.77 13.61
CA GLU A 86 -9.16 -7.90 13.56
C GLU A 86 -9.64 -9.16 12.82
N SER A 87 -8.74 -9.94 12.24
CA SER A 87 -9.10 -11.04 11.34
C SER A 87 -9.96 -12.12 11.97
N GLY A 88 -9.79 -12.36 13.26
CA GLY A 88 -10.60 -13.37 13.97
C GLY A 88 -12.04 -12.96 14.23
N GLN A 89 -12.36 -11.68 14.10
CA GLN A 89 -13.68 -11.12 14.44
C GLN A 89 -14.35 -10.45 13.24
N ASN A 90 -13.61 -10.17 12.17
CA ASN A 90 -14.12 -9.43 11.03
C ASN A 90 -13.74 -10.16 9.74
N PRO A 91 -14.72 -10.77 9.03
CA PRO A 91 -14.41 -11.48 7.79
C PRO A 91 -13.78 -10.60 6.71
N VAL A 92 -14.15 -9.32 6.66
CA VAL A 92 -13.54 -8.38 5.69
C VAL A 92 -12.07 -8.15 6.03
N ALA A 93 -11.74 -8.02 7.30
CA ALA A 93 -10.35 -7.91 7.75
C ALA A 93 -9.55 -9.16 7.41
N HIS A 94 -10.14 -10.34 7.60
CA HIS A 94 -9.50 -11.60 7.24
C HIS A 94 -9.19 -11.67 5.75
N PHE A 95 -10.17 -11.33 4.91
CA PHE A 95 -10.00 -11.28 3.46
C PHE A 95 -8.90 -10.28 3.08
N LEU A 96 -8.95 -9.07 3.64
CA LEU A 96 -8.00 -8.02 3.32
C LEU A 96 -6.58 -8.39 3.72
N ALA A 97 -6.41 -9.00 4.89
CA ALA A 97 -5.09 -9.46 5.35
C ALA A 97 -4.48 -10.45 4.36
N GLY A 98 -5.27 -11.43 3.89
CA GLY A 98 -4.80 -12.40 2.91
C GLY A 98 -4.38 -11.74 1.61
N GLU A 99 -5.19 -10.82 1.10
CA GLU A 99 -4.90 -10.11 -0.15
C GLU A 99 -3.66 -9.22 -0.03
N LEU A 100 -3.48 -8.54 1.10
CA LEU A 100 -2.30 -7.71 1.32
C LEU A 100 -1.03 -8.55 1.44
N LEU A 101 -1.10 -9.69 2.11
CA LEU A 101 0.05 -10.60 2.17
C LEU A 101 0.44 -11.09 0.79
N ASP A 102 -0.53 -11.44 -0.05
CA ASP A 102 -0.28 -11.86 -1.42
C ASP A 102 0.35 -10.72 -2.23
N PHE A 103 -0.16 -9.50 -2.08
CA PHE A 103 0.39 -8.34 -2.78
C PHE A 103 1.84 -8.07 -2.34
N PHE A 104 2.11 -8.11 -1.04
CA PHE A 104 3.46 -7.90 -0.54
C PHE A 104 4.42 -8.97 -1.04
N ALA A 105 3.98 -10.22 -1.09
CA ALA A 105 4.80 -11.31 -1.65
C ALA A 105 5.10 -11.08 -3.13
N CYS A 106 4.17 -10.44 -3.85
CA CYS A 106 4.33 -10.12 -5.26
C CYS A 106 5.28 -8.93 -5.48
N ILE A 107 5.17 -7.90 -4.63
CA ILE A 107 5.91 -6.65 -4.82
C ILE A 107 7.34 -6.70 -4.27
N LEU A 108 7.62 -7.51 -3.24
CA LEU A 108 8.95 -7.59 -2.64
C LEU A 108 10.03 -8.02 -3.63
N PRO A 109 9.82 -9.04 -4.49
CA PRO A 109 10.83 -9.37 -5.49
C PRO A 109 11.13 -8.22 -6.44
N VAL A 110 10.11 -7.42 -6.81
CA VAL A 110 10.31 -6.25 -7.68
C VAL A 110 11.13 -5.20 -6.95
N SER A 111 10.78 -4.91 -5.69
CA SER A 111 11.54 -3.96 -4.85
C SER A 111 12.98 -4.40 -4.69
N TYR A 112 13.20 -5.69 -4.40
CA TYR A 112 14.54 -6.23 -4.24
C TYR A 112 15.35 -6.04 -5.51
N THR A 113 14.77 -6.35 -6.66
CA THR A 113 15.44 -6.20 -7.95
C THR A 113 15.85 -4.74 -8.19
N HIS A 114 14.96 -3.80 -7.91
CA HIS A 114 15.26 -2.38 -8.11
C HIS A 114 16.31 -1.85 -7.15
N LEU A 115 16.40 -2.40 -5.94
CA LEU A 115 17.31 -1.90 -4.91
C LEU A 115 18.68 -2.57 -4.95
N THR A 116 18.77 -3.81 -5.40
CA THR A 116 19.99 -4.60 -5.26
C THR A 116 20.72 -4.85 -6.57
N LEU A 117 20.06 -4.73 -7.72
CA LEU A 117 20.76 -4.86 -8.98
C LEU A 117 21.77 -3.73 -9.13
N PRO A 118 22.97 -4.02 -9.60
CA PRO A 118 23.94 -2.96 -9.86
C PRO A 118 23.35 -1.98 -10.87
N THR A 119 23.43 -0.72 -10.54
CA THR A 119 22.93 0.35 -11.41
C THR A 119 24.04 0.89 -12.29
N ASN A 120 24.99 0.10 -12.56
CA ASN A 120 26.11 0.42 -13.41
C ASN A 120 25.81 0.29 -14.88
#